data_68b9075ab12a5f9d0098e7b6d8a43cbe
#
_entry.id   68b9075ab12a5f9d0098e7b6d8a43cbe
#
_cell.length_a   1.000
_cell.length_b   1.000
_cell.length_c   1.000
_cell.angle_alpha   90.00
_cell.angle_beta   90.00
_cell.angle_gamma   90.00
#
_symmetry.space_group_name_H-M   'P 1'
#
loop_
_entity.id
_entity.type
_entity.pdbx_description
1 polymer ?
#
loop_
_entity_poly.entity_id
_entity_poly.type
_entity_poly.pdbx_seq_one_letter_code
_entity_poly.pdbx_strand_id
1 'polypeptide(L)'
;MLVIIDKGIPFLKGVFPSEINAIYLSPEEITSESVRNADALFIRTRTQINKGLLEGSKVCFVATATIGFDHIDQEYCRQAGIHWVSCPGCNAQAVCDYVEEAITSFYSSLPKVNSGGGGTIGIVGYGHVGKLVAQMAERKGYRVLLSDPPLGIGSSLQEIAPQCDVLTFHTPLTFDGEHPTYHLCNADILRLCKPGTLIINAARGGIIDEQALLSILASSPHRLIASIDCWEGEPHLNHELLQLVDLASFHIAGYSIAGKMRASEMCLEAFCKFFSLPILSINKKVVPLHGDSAPGWLKRISDQLKAQPENFEQLRKNYPLR
;
A
#
# COMPACT_ATOMS: atom_id res chain seq x y z
N MET A 1 4.93 20.62 -26.24
CA MET A 1 5.15 19.39 -25.43
C MET A 1 3.86 18.57 -25.42
N LEU A 2 3.94 17.25 -25.67
CA LEU A 2 2.79 16.33 -25.62
C LEU A 2 2.91 15.42 -24.39
N VAL A 3 1.87 15.44 -23.53
CA VAL A 3 1.83 14.62 -22.31
C VAL A 3 0.61 13.70 -22.38
N ILE A 4 0.80 12.39 -22.22
CA ILE A 4 -0.29 11.44 -22.13
C ILE A 4 -0.50 11.07 -20.67
N ILE A 5 -1.75 11.09 -20.24
CA ILE A 5 -2.16 10.95 -18.85
C ILE A 5 -3.23 9.86 -18.76
N ASP A 6 -3.01 8.85 -17.92
CA ASP A 6 -4.07 7.92 -17.54
C ASP A 6 -5.22 8.70 -16.89
N LYS A 7 -6.39 8.73 -17.54
CA LYS A 7 -7.59 9.44 -17.07
C LYS A 7 -8.08 9.04 -15.68
N GLY A 8 -7.60 7.92 -15.17
CA GLY A 8 -7.89 7.48 -13.81
C GLY A 8 -6.97 8.07 -12.74
N ILE A 9 -5.96 8.89 -13.11
CA ILE A 9 -5.20 9.69 -12.14
C ILE A 9 -6.06 10.93 -11.80
N PRO A 10 -6.52 11.06 -10.55
CA PRO A 10 -7.39 12.17 -10.18
C PRO A 10 -6.62 13.50 -10.11
N PHE A 11 -7.36 14.60 -10.11
CA PHE A 11 -6.88 15.96 -9.87
C PHE A 11 -5.92 16.55 -10.91
N LEU A 12 -5.59 15.86 -12.01
CA LEU A 12 -4.71 16.39 -13.06
C LEU A 12 -5.44 17.16 -14.15
N LYS A 13 -6.77 16.99 -14.28
CA LYS A 13 -7.55 17.67 -15.34
C LYS A 13 -7.55 19.18 -15.14
N GLY A 14 -7.12 19.91 -16.19
CA GLY A 14 -7.05 21.38 -16.18
C GLY A 14 -5.85 21.96 -15.43
N VAL A 15 -4.85 21.14 -15.04
CA VAL A 15 -3.63 21.58 -14.35
C VAL A 15 -2.58 22.09 -15.34
N PHE A 16 -2.53 21.50 -16.53
CA PHE A 16 -1.51 21.82 -17.53
C PHE A 16 -1.88 23.12 -18.30
N PRO A 17 -0.92 24.04 -18.49
CA PRO A 17 -1.13 25.24 -19.27
C PRO A 17 -1.31 24.92 -20.76
N SER A 18 -1.80 25.88 -21.54
CA SER A 18 -2.15 25.72 -22.97
C SER A 18 -0.97 25.29 -23.86
N GLU A 19 0.25 25.59 -23.44
CA GLU A 19 1.50 25.26 -24.14
C GLU A 19 1.85 23.78 -24.04
N ILE A 20 1.21 23.05 -23.10
CA ILE A 20 1.35 21.62 -22.89
C ILE A 20 0.07 20.93 -23.39
N ASN A 21 0.19 20.19 -24.47
CA ASN A 21 -0.91 19.37 -24.97
C ASN A 21 -1.08 18.12 -24.09
N ALA A 22 -2.03 18.17 -23.16
CA ALA A 22 -2.32 17.09 -22.23
C ALA A 22 -3.49 16.25 -22.74
N ILE A 23 -3.23 14.99 -23.11
CA ILE A 23 -4.22 14.04 -23.61
C ILE A 23 -4.51 12.99 -22.52
N TYR A 24 -5.80 12.82 -22.20
CA TYR A 24 -6.27 11.90 -21.15
C TYR A 24 -6.85 10.64 -21.79
N LEU A 25 -6.18 9.49 -21.55
CA LEU A 25 -6.51 8.19 -22.12
C LEU A 25 -6.86 7.18 -21.03
N SER A 26 -7.65 6.16 -21.36
CA SER A 26 -7.75 4.97 -20.51
C SER A 26 -6.48 4.12 -20.64
N PRO A 27 -6.17 3.25 -19.67
CA PRO A 27 -5.01 2.37 -19.77
C PRO A 27 -4.97 1.55 -21.07
N GLU A 28 -6.12 1.13 -21.57
CA GLU A 28 -6.27 0.35 -22.79
C GLU A 28 -6.01 1.18 -24.06
N GLU A 29 -6.17 2.50 -24.00
CA GLU A 29 -5.90 3.45 -25.08
C GLU A 29 -4.42 3.91 -25.11
N ILE A 30 -3.66 3.63 -24.03
CA ILE A 30 -2.22 3.91 -23.98
C ILE A 30 -1.47 2.79 -24.69
N THR A 31 -1.27 2.95 -25.99
CA THR A 31 -0.65 2.00 -26.93
C THR A 31 0.64 2.56 -27.50
N SER A 32 1.46 1.73 -28.15
CA SER A 32 2.69 2.17 -28.83
C SER A 32 2.43 3.24 -29.90
N GLU A 33 1.25 3.24 -30.52
CA GLU A 33 0.86 4.25 -31.48
C GLU A 33 0.53 5.59 -30.77
N SER A 34 -0.28 5.55 -29.71
CA SER A 34 -0.70 6.76 -28.98
C SER A 34 0.48 7.45 -28.29
N VAL A 35 1.49 6.72 -27.82
CA VAL A 35 2.66 7.29 -27.11
C VAL A 35 3.79 7.72 -28.04
N ARG A 36 3.71 7.42 -29.34
CA ARG A 36 4.82 7.59 -30.29
C ARG A 36 5.43 8.98 -30.30
N ASN A 37 4.60 10.02 -30.20
CA ASN A 37 5.02 11.41 -30.22
C ASN A 37 4.95 12.10 -28.85
N ALA A 38 4.63 11.36 -27.79
CA ALA A 38 4.56 11.91 -26.46
C ALA A 38 5.97 12.16 -25.90
N ASP A 39 6.12 13.25 -25.16
CA ASP A 39 7.34 13.61 -24.45
C ASP A 39 7.32 12.98 -23.03
N ALA A 40 6.13 12.90 -22.41
CA ALA A 40 5.95 12.38 -21.07
C ALA A 40 4.68 11.54 -20.90
N LEU A 41 4.72 10.59 -19.97
CA LEU A 41 3.58 9.77 -19.56
C LEU A 41 3.31 9.91 -18.06
N PHE A 42 2.03 10.06 -17.70
CA PHE A 42 1.53 9.88 -16.34
C PHE A 42 0.65 8.63 -16.31
N ILE A 43 1.06 7.62 -15.56
CA ILE A 43 0.43 6.30 -15.58
C ILE A 43 0.05 5.78 -14.21
N ARG A 44 -0.60 4.62 -14.18
CA ARG A 44 -0.83 3.78 -13.00
C ARG A 44 -0.45 2.33 -13.33
N THR A 45 -0.62 1.42 -12.37
CA THR A 45 -0.23 0.00 -12.44
C THR A 45 -0.78 -0.79 -13.64
N ARG A 46 -1.83 -0.33 -14.32
CA ARG A 46 -2.43 -1.02 -15.46
C ARG A 46 -1.66 -0.82 -16.78
N THR A 47 -0.80 0.19 -16.85
CA THR A 47 0.03 0.47 -18.03
C THR A 47 1.41 -0.11 -17.80
N GLN A 48 1.79 -1.13 -18.58
CA GLN A 48 3.12 -1.74 -18.51
C GLN A 48 4.12 -0.87 -19.30
N ILE A 49 5.14 -0.37 -18.62
CA ILE A 49 6.25 0.38 -19.23
C ILE A 49 7.34 -0.62 -19.58
N ASN A 50 7.52 -0.87 -20.88
CA ASN A 50 8.49 -1.82 -21.41
C ASN A 50 8.86 -1.44 -22.86
N LYS A 51 9.77 -2.22 -23.44
CA LYS A 51 10.20 -2.06 -24.83
C LYS A 51 9.01 -2.10 -25.81
N GLY A 52 8.05 -3.00 -25.62
CA GLY A 52 6.90 -3.15 -26.52
C GLY A 52 6.02 -1.90 -26.62
N LEU A 53 5.90 -1.14 -25.52
CA LEU A 53 5.15 0.12 -25.50
C LEU A 53 5.97 1.30 -26.04
N LEU A 54 7.25 1.41 -25.68
CA LEU A 54 8.01 2.66 -25.82
C LEU A 54 9.08 2.65 -26.92
N GLU A 55 9.35 1.50 -27.57
CA GLU A 55 10.35 1.46 -28.64
C GLU A 55 9.97 2.37 -29.80
N GLY A 56 10.90 3.26 -30.18
CA GLY A 56 10.68 4.25 -31.25
C GLY A 56 9.78 5.42 -30.87
N SER A 57 9.35 5.55 -29.61
CA SER A 57 8.65 6.74 -29.10
C SER A 57 9.62 7.86 -28.75
N LYS A 58 9.08 9.06 -28.55
CA LYS A 58 9.82 10.24 -28.05
C LYS A 58 9.79 10.37 -26.53
N VAL A 59 9.18 9.41 -25.83
CA VAL A 59 9.00 9.47 -24.37
C VAL A 59 10.35 9.48 -23.68
N CYS A 60 10.62 10.53 -22.92
CA CYS A 60 11.82 10.65 -22.10
C CYS A 60 11.52 10.73 -20.58
N PHE A 61 10.23 10.85 -20.19
CA PHE A 61 9.80 10.92 -18.80
C PHE A 61 8.54 10.09 -18.55
N VAL A 62 8.54 9.32 -17.45
CA VAL A 62 7.38 8.54 -16.99
C VAL A 62 7.17 8.79 -15.51
N ALA A 63 5.97 9.20 -15.11
CA ALA A 63 5.55 9.28 -13.71
C ALA A 63 4.44 8.27 -13.44
N THR A 64 4.64 7.34 -12.49
CA THR A 64 3.55 6.48 -12.03
C THR A 64 2.96 7.02 -10.73
N ALA A 65 1.65 7.33 -10.75
CA ALA A 65 0.90 7.82 -9.58
C ALA A 65 0.60 6.67 -8.59
N THR A 66 1.61 5.85 -8.32
CA THR A 66 1.57 4.66 -7.45
C THR A 66 2.87 4.54 -6.66
N ILE A 67 2.84 3.81 -5.55
CA ILE A 67 4.04 3.50 -4.76
C ILE A 67 4.83 2.40 -5.45
N GLY A 68 4.15 1.25 -5.73
CA GLY A 68 4.75 0.12 -6.43
C GLY A 68 5.04 0.47 -7.89
N PHE A 69 6.11 -0.13 -8.41
CA PHE A 69 6.60 0.08 -9.77
C PHE A 69 6.89 -1.22 -10.52
N ASP A 70 6.25 -2.31 -10.11
CA ASP A 70 6.41 -3.65 -10.71
C ASP A 70 6.02 -3.68 -12.21
N HIS A 71 5.25 -2.69 -12.65
CA HIS A 71 4.84 -2.47 -14.05
C HIS A 71 5.86 -1.63 -14.85
N ILE A 72 7.01 -1.26 -14.28
CA ILE A 72 8.08 -0.50 -14.93
C ILE A 72 9.27 -1.43 -15.18
N ASP A 73 9.59 -1.68 -16.46
CA ASP A 73 10.86 -2.30 -16.86
C ASP A 73 11.99 -1.29 -16.66
N GLN A 74 12.59 -1.34 -15.47
CA GLN A 74 13.63 -0.40 -15.07
C GLN A 74 14.88 -0.51 -15.93
N GLU A 75 15.24 -1.74 -16.36
CA GLU A 75 16.42 -1.97 -17.17
C GLU A 75 16.23 -1.40 -18.58
N TYR A 76 15.05 -1.62 -19.17
CA TYR A 76 14.72 -0.98 -20.45
C TYR A 76 14.73 0.55 -20.34
N CYS A 77 14.12 1.13 -19.32
CA CYS A 77 14.12 2.58 -19.10
C CYS A 77 15.54 3.13 -18.99
N ARG A 78 16.41 2.44 -18.25
CA ARG A 78 17.81 2.82 -18.09
C ARG A 78 18.57 2.79 -19.42
N GLN A 79 18.37 1.74 -20.23
CA GLN A 79 19.00 1.59 -21.55
C GLN A 79 18.50 2.61 -22.56
N ALA A 80 17.21 2.93 -22.53
CA ALA A 80 16.57 3.88 -23.43
C ALA A 80 16.74 5.36 -22.98
N GLY A 81 17.38 5.62 -21.83
CA GLY A 81 17.54 6.97 -21.30
C GLY A 81 16.24 7.60 -20.82
N ILE A 82 15.23 6.80 -20.47
CA ILE A 82 13.93 7.26 -19.97
C ILE A 82 14.01 7.47 -18.46
N HIS A 83 13.78 8.69 -18.02
CA HIS A 83 13.66 9.00 -16.60
C HIS A 83 12.28 8.60 -16.10
N TRP A 84 12.21 7.83 -15.01
CA TRP A 84 10.93 7.48 -14.39
C TRP A 84 10.91 7.75 -12.89
N VAL A 85 9.71 8.02 -12.37
CA VAL A 85 9.47 8.24 -10.93
C VAL A 85 8.22 7.53 -10.48
N SER A 86 8.22 7.12 -9.20
CA SER A 86 7.03 6.64 -8.47
C SER A 86 6.71 7.61 -7.32
N CYS A 87 5.67 7.30 -6.55
CA CYS A 87 5.20 8.17 -5.46
C CYS A 87 5.34 7.50 -4.09
N PRO A 88 6.58 7.22 -3.61
CA PRO A 88 6.80 6.53 -2.34
C PRO A 88 6.22 7.33 -1.18
N GLY A 89 5.46 6.66 -0.31
CA GLY A 89 4.87 7.27 0.87
C GLY A 89 3.61 8.12 0.64
N CYS A 90 3.13 8.28 -0.60
CA CYS A 90 1.95 9.12 -0.88
C CYS A 90 0.69 8.71 -0.10
N ASN A 91 0.53 7.42 0.20
CA ASN A 91 -0.61 6.87 0.94
C ASN A 91 -0.25 6.40 2.37
N ALA A 92 0.94 6.69 2.85
CA ALA A 92 1.42 6.13 4.12
C ALA A 92 0.50 6.47 5.31
N GLN A 93 -0.09 7.65 5.33
CA GLN A 93 -1.06 8.03 6.37
C GLN A 93 -2.32 7.14 6.31
N ALA A 94 -2.84 6.86 5.12
CA ALA A 94 -4.03 6.01 4.98
C ALA A 94 -3.79 4.57 5.48
N VAL A 95 -2.59 4.04 5.26
CA VAL A 95 -2.21 2.72 5.81
C VAL A 95 -2.05 2.79 7.33
N CYS A 96 -1.48 3.87 7.86
CA CYS A 96 -1.41 4.11 9.31
C CYS A 96 -2.80 4.15 9.93
N ASP A 97 -3.76 4.87 9.32
CA ASP A 97 -5.15 4.95 9.77
C ASP A 97 -5.85 3.57 9.73
N TYR A 98 -5.53 2.74 8.73
CA TYR A 98 -6.01 1.36 8.65
C TYR A 98 -5.49 0.52 9.83
N VAL A 99 -4.19 0.60 10.12
CA VAL A 99 -3.57 -0.11 11.25
C VAL A 99 -4.18 0.35 12.58
N GLU A 100 -4.40 1.65 12.74
CA GLU A 100 -5.05 2.22 13.93
C GLU A 100 -6.48 1.70 14.11
N GLU A 101 -7.28 1.63 13.02
CA GLU A 101 -8.64 1.08 13.07
C GLU A 101 -8.63 -0.42 13.37
N ALA A 102 -7.70 -1.19 12.79
CA ALA A 102 -7.56 -2.62 13.09
C ALA A 102 -7.24 -2.83 14.58
N ILE A 103 -6.30 -2.08 15.14
CA ILE A 103 -5.97 -2.14 16.57
C ILE A 103 -7.19 -1.76 17.42
N THR A 104 -7.87 -0.67 17.09
CA THR A 104 -9.02 -0.15 17.84
C THR A 104 -10.18 -1.14 17.84
N SER A 105 -10.40 -1.85 16.73
CA SER A 105 -11.48 -2.85 16.58
C SER A 105 -11.36 -4.00 17.60
N PHE A 106 -10.14 -4.35 18.01
CA PHE A 106 -9.92 -5.46 18.96
C PHE A 106 -9.59 -4.96 20.38
N TYR A 107 -8.89 -3.85 20.47
CA TYR A 107 -8.34 -3.37 21.74
C TYR A 107 -9.06 -2.16 22.34
N SER A 108 -10.23 -1.80 21.81
CA SER A 108 -11.09 -0.79 22.47
C SER A 108 -11.49 -1.18 23.90
N SER A 109 -11.37 -2.45 24.25
CA SER A 109 -11.65 -3.03 25.59
C SER A 109 -10.40 -3.46 26.38
N LEU A 110 -9.18 -3.31 25.83
CA LEU A 110 -7.97 -3.55 26.61
C LEU A 110 -7.80 -2.48 27.69
N PRO A 111 -7.29 -2.85 28.88
CA PRO A 111 -7.03 -1.90 29.93
C PRO A 111 -6.15 -0.75 29.38
N LYS A 112 -6.68 0.46 29.40
CA LYS A 112 -5.88 1.64 29.05
C LYS A 112 -4.64 1.66 29.93
N VAL A 113 -3.53 2.06 29.38
CA VAL A 113 -2.16 2.15 29.89
C VAL A 113 -1.99 2.86 31.26
N ASN A 114 -3.06 3.11 32.01
CA ASN A 114 -3.01 3.80 33.31
C ASN A 114 -2.53 2.95 34.49
N SER A 115 -2.07 1.70 34.24
CA SER A 115 -1.57 0.80 35.28
C SER A 115 -0.21 0.16 34.95
N GLY A 116 0.67 0.86 34.23
CA GLY A 116 2.09 0.46 34.10
C GLY A 116 2.39 -0.67 33.13
N GLY A 117 1.46 -1.04 32.24
CA GLY A 117 1.63 -2.11 31.24
C GLY A 117 0.89 -1.82 29.95
N GLY A 118 1.30 -0.78 29.21
CA GLY A 118 0.79 -0.53 27.87
C GLY A 118 1.14 -1.68 26.94
N GLY A 119 0.23 -2.04 25.99
CA GLY A 119 0.47 -3.06 24.99
C GLY A 119 1.75 -2.77 24.19
N THR A 120 2.34 -3.80 23.63
CA THR A 120 3.56 -3.70 22.81
C THR A 120 3.21 -3.90 21.35
N ILE A 121 3.64 -2.97 20.48
CA ILE A 121 3.48 -3.07 19.03
C ILE A 121 4.84 -3.36 18.39
N GLY A 122 4.94 -4.48 17.68
CA GLY A 122 6.06 -4.81 16.81
C GLY A 122 5.81 -4.29 15.39
N ILE A 123 6.72 -3.49 14.89
CA ILE A 123 6.67 -2.89 13.56
C ILE A 123 7.78 -3.48 12.71
N VAL A 124 7.41 -4.21 11.66
CA VAL A 124 8.34 -4.84 10.73
C VAL A 124 8.41 -4.01 9.46
N GLY A 125 9.57 -3.40 9.21
CA GLY A 125 9.78 -2.38 8.18
C GLY A 125 9.55 -0.97 8.72
N TYR A 126 10.63 -0.15 8.76
CA TYR A 126 10.63 1.21 9.32
C TYR A 126 10.78 2.29 8.23
N GLY A 127 10.07 2.06 7.10
CA GLY A 127 9.94 3.01 5.99
C GLY A 127 8.92 4.12 6.26
N HIS A 128 8.29 4.62 5.18
CA HIS A 128 7.27 5.70 5.27
C HIS A 128 6.09 5.34 6.17
N VAL A 129 5.54 4.13 6.02
CA VAL A 129 4.39 3.67 6.81
C VAL A 129 4.82 3.33 8.24
N GLY A 130 5.86 2.51 8.40
CA GLY A 130 6.32 2.07 9.72
C GLY A 130 6.65 3.22 10.67
N LYS A 131 7.24 4.32 10.15
CA LYS A 131 7.49 5.54 10.93
C LYS A 131 6.21 6.21 11.44
N LEU A 132 5.18 6.30 10.59
CA LEU A 132 3.89 6.87 11.00
C LEU A 132 3.17 5.98 12.01
N VAL A 133 3.21 4.67 11.81
CA VAL A 133 2.64 3.70 12.76
C VAL A 133 3.35 3.75 14.11
N ALA A 134 4.69 3.86 14.13
CA ALA A 134 5.45 4.04 15.36
C ALA A 134 5.04 5.32 16.10
N GLN A 135 4.97 6.44 15.41
CA GLN A 135 4.52 7.72 16.00
C GLN A 135 3.08 7.65 16.51
N MET A 136 2.18 6.99 15.80
CA MET A 136 0.80 6.78 16.26
C MET A 136 0.78 5.92 17.52
N ALA A 137 1.53 4.81 17.53
CA ALA A 137 1.62 3.90 18.67
C ALA A 137 2.17 4.60 19.92
N GLU A 138 3.26 5.34 19.78
CA GLU A 138 3.87 6.13 20.87
C GLU A 138 2.91 7.19 21.44
N ARG A 139 2.22 7.94 20.56
CA ARG A 139 1.20 8.92 21.01
C ARG A 139 0.05 8.28 21.80
N LYS A 140 -0.26 7.01 21.50
CA LYS A 140 -1.29 6.24 22.22
C LYS A 140 -0.76 5.53 23.47
N GLY A 141 0.54 5.66 23.76
CA GLY A 141 1.17 5.08 24.95
C GLY A 141 1.55 3.59 24.80
N TYR A 142 1.63 3.07 23.58
CA TYR A 142 2.15 1.72 23.35
C TYR A 142 3.69 1.71 23.40
N ARG A 143 4.25 0.60 23.89
CA ARG A 143 5.67 0.30 23.69
C ARG A 143 5.88 -0.12 22.25
N VAL A 144 6.84 0.50 21.56
CA VAL A 144 7.18 0.17 20.18
C VAL A 144 8.45 -0.67 20.13
N LEU A 145 8.40 -1.79 19.40
CA LEU A 145 9.55 -2.60 19.01
C LEU A 145 9.69 -2.58 17.50
N LEU A 146 10.90 -2.40 17.00
CA LEU A 146 11.19 -2.26 15.57
C LEU A 146 11.98 -3.46 15.07
N SER A 147 11.74 -3.85 13.81
CA SER A 147 12.56 -4.81 13.06
C SER A 147 12.68 -4.35 11.61
N ASP A 148 13.85 -3.83 11.24
CA ASP A 148 14.20 -3.45 9.86
C ASP A 148 15.68 -3.74 9.63
N PRO A 149 16.07 -5.01 9.38
CA PRO A 149 17.45 -5.42 9.18
C PRO A 149 18.16 -4.66 8.04
N PRO A 150 17.52 -4.42 6.86
CA PRO A 150 18.13 -3.63 5.79
C PRO A 150 18.60 -2.23 6.22
N LEU A 151 17.92 -1.62 7.19
CA LEU A 151 18.28 -0.32 7.74
C LEU A 151 19.15 -0.42 9.00
N GLY A 152 19.43 -1.63 9.50
CA GLY A 152 20.13 -1.84 10.77
C GLY A 152 19.34 -1.34 11.99
N ILE A 153 18.01 -1.33 11.92
CA ILE A 153 17.13 -0.77 12.96
C ILE A 153 16.43 -1.87 13.74
N GLY A 154 16.47 -1.78 15.06
CA GLY A 154 15.73 -2.63 15.99
C GLY A 154 16.38 -4.00 16.17
N SER A 155 15.55 -4.99 16.49
CA SER A 155 15.93 -6.38 16.73
C SER A 155 15.37 -7.31 15.65
N SER A 156 15.80 -8.57 15.66
CA SER A 156 15.25 -9.57 14.75
C SER A 156 13.75 -9.80 15.01
N LEU A 157 13.06 -10.28 13.99
CA LEU A 157 11.62 -10.60 14.10
C LEU A 157 11.39 -11.70 15.15
N GLN A 158 12.32 -12.67 15.25
CA GLN A 158 12.29 -13.73 16.25
C GLN A 158 12.37 -13.20 17.70
N GLU A 159 13.14 -12.12 17.90
CA GLU A 159 13.26 -11.52 19.23
C GLU A 159 12.04 -10.68 19.62
N ILE A 160 11.43 -9.97 18.67
CA ILE A 160 10.30 -9.10 18.98
C ILE A 160 8.94 -9.84 19.01
N ALA A 161 8.73 -10.83 18.16
CA ALA A 161 7.44 -11.52 18.02
C ALA A 161 6.85 -12.03 19.36
N PRO A 162 7.64 -12.69 20.27
CA PRO A 162 7.10 -13.16 21.55
C PRO A 162 6.77 -12.04 22.55
N GLN A 163 7.16 -10.81 22.28
CA GLN A 163 6.91 -9.67 23.17
C GLN A 163 5.69 -8.83 22.75
N CYS A 164 5.25 -8.98 21.49
CA CYS A 164 4.24 -8.11 20.91
C CYS A 164 2.80 -8.56 21.21
N ASP A 165 1.92 -7.58 21.42
CA ASP A 165 0.47 -7.76 21.42
C ASP A 165 -0.10 -7.48 20.02
N VAL A 166 0.60 -6.66 19.24
CA VAL A 166 0.33 -6.42 17.82
C VAL A 166 1.63 -6.61 17.05
N LEU A 167 1.59 -7.29 15.93
CA LEU A 167 2.69 -7.41 14.98
C LEU A 167 2.20 -6.96 13.60
N THR A 168 2.79 -5.89 13.07
CA THR A 168 2.34 -5.26 11.81
C THR A 168 3.48 -5.13 10.81
N PHE A 169 3.18 -5.44 9.53
CA PHE A 169 4.18 -5.53 8.47
C PHE A 169 4.06 -4.38 7.48
N HIS A 170 5.20 -3.74 7.18
CA HIS A 170 5.31 -2.58 6.28
C HIS A 170 6.54 -2.67 5.37
N THR A 171 6.91 -3.88 4.98
CA THR A 171 8.04 -4.17 4.10
C THR A 171 7.59 -4.28 2.64
N PRO A 172 8.47 -4.03 1.65
CA PRO A 172 8.24 -4.50 0.28
C PRO A 172 8.23 -6.03 0.24
N LEU A 173 7.68 -6.62 -0.82
CA LEU A 173 7.83 -8.05 -1.09
C LEU A 173 9.11 -8.27 -1.91
N THR A 174 10.02 -9.07 -1.40
CA THR A 174 11.26 -9.49 -2.06
C THR A 174 11.48 -10.98 -1.92
N PHE A 175 11.99 -11.63 -2.98
CA PHE A 175 12.17 -13.09 -3.01
C PHE A 175 13.64 -13.49 -2.81
N ASP A 176 14.55 -12.57 -2.99
CA ASP A 176 16.01 -12.78 -2.96
C ASP A 176 16.72 -11.64 -2.22
N GLY A 177 18.05 -11.68 -2.21
CA GLY A 177 18.90 -10.73 -1.49
C GLY A 177 19.23 -11.20 -0.07
N GLU A 178 19.87 -10.33 0.70
CA GLU A 178 20.32 -10.63 2.07
C GLU A 178 19.15 -10.75 3.06
N HIS A 179 18.06 -10.01 2.81
CA HIS A 179 16.89 -9.95 3.68
C HIS A 179 15.59 -10.14 2.88
N PRO A 180 15.32 -11.35 2.34
CA PRO A 180 14.08 -11.62 1.61
C PRO A 180 12.88 -11.49 2.54
N THR A 181 11.76 -11.00 2.00
CA THR A 181 10.54 -10.76 2.78
C THR A 181 9.39 -11.70 2.41
N TYR A 182 9.56 -12.53 1.36
CA TYR A 182 8.59 -13.57 1.03
C TYR A 182 8.51 -14.58 2.18
N HIS A 183 7.31 -14.80 2.70
CA HIS A 183 7.03 -15.62 3.88
C HIS A 183 7.89 -15.24 5.11
N LEU A 184 8.19 -13.94 5.25
CA LEU A 184 8.92 -13.42 6.40
C LEU A 184 8.23 -13.77 7.73
N CYS A 185 6.90 -13.71 7.76
CA CYS A 185 6.07 -14.19 8.85
C CYS A 185 5.62 -15.63 8.57
N ASN A 186 6.52 -16.57 8.75
CA ASN A 186 6.30 -17.99 8.56
C ASN A 186 5.71 -18.67 9.81
N ALA A 187 5.55 -20.00 9.73
CA ALA A 187 5.02 -20.81 10.84
C ALA A 187 5.81 -20.65 12.15
N ASP A 188 7.13 -20.48 12.07
CA ASP A 188 7.96 -20.37 13.27
C ASP A 188 7.73 -19.03 13.97
N ILE A 189 7.66 -17.93 13.21
CA ILE A 189 7.32 -16.60 13.75
C ILE A 189 5.92 -16.60 14.36
N LEU A 190 4.93 -17.16 13.65
CA LEU A 190 3.55 -17.22 14.13
C LEU A 190 3.44 -18.03 15.45
N ARG A 191 4.21 -19.09 15.61
CA ARG A 191 4.26 -19.89 16.87
C ARG A 191 4.94 -19.17 18.03
N LEU A 192 5.88 -18.25 17.74
CA LEU A 192 6.51 -17.42 18.78
C LEU A 192 5.56 -16.33 19.33
N CYS A 193 4.55 -15.93 18.59
CA CYS A 193 3.61 -14.92 19.03
C CYS A 193 2.80 -15.38 20.26
N LYS A 194 2.52 -14.43 21.15
CA LYS A 194 1.67 -14.68 22.33
C LYS A 194 0.24 -15.06 21.91
N PRO A 195 -0.47 -15.83 22.71
CA PRO A 195 -1.92 -15.99 22.54
C PRO A 195 -2.62 -14.63 22.52
N GLY A 196 -3.47 -14.40 21.53
CA GLY A 196 -4.20 -13.14 21.35
C GLY A 196 -3.41 -12.04 20.61
N THR A 197 -2.18 -12.30 20.15
CA THR A 197 -1.45 -11.34 19.31
C THR A 197 -2.24 -11.06 18.02
N LEU A 198 -2.42 -9.76 17.74
CA LEU A 198 -3.00 -9.28 16.48
C LEU A 198 -1.91 -9.18 15.40
N ILE A 199 -2.08 -9.94 14.34
CA ILE A 199 -1.23 -9.94 13.14
C ILE A 199 -1.88 -9.07 12.08
N ILE A 200 -1.17 -8.05 11.55
CA ILE A 200 -1.69 -7.14 10.54
C ILE A 200 -0.80 -7.18 9.29
N ASN A 201 -1.40 -7.50 8.14
CA ASN A 201 -0.75 -7.35 6.84
C ASN A 201 -1.48 -6.35 5.96
N ALA A 202 -0.96 -5.13 5.89
CA ALA A 202 -1.40 -4.06 5.01
C ALA A 202 -0.26 -3.60 4.08
N ALA A 203 0.70 -4.49 3.80
CA ALA A 203 1.88 -4.21 2.97
C ALA A 203 1.80 -4.90 1.61
N ARG A 204 2.04 -6.22 1.55
CA ARG A 204 1.96 -7.04 0.33
C ARG A 204 1.50 -8.45 0.69
N GLY A 205 0.73 -9.09 -0.21
CA GLY A 205 0.50 -10.54 -0.14
C GLY A 205 1.81 -11.30 -0.23
N GLY A 206 1.90 -12.47 0.43
CA GLY A 206 3.11 -13.28 0.48
C GLY A 206 4.15 -12.84 1.52
N ILE A 207 3.96 -11.75 2.28
CA ILE A 207 4.81 -11.43 3.44
C ILE A 207 4.47 -12.35 4.61
N ILE A 208 3.19 -12.64 4.82
CA ILE A 208 2.74 -13.69 5.72
C ILE A 208 2.57 -14.97 4.91
N ASP A 209 3.07 -16.08 5.41
CA ASP A 209 2.76 -17.41 4.91
C ASP A 209 1.28 -17.71 5.26
N GLU A 210 0.40 -17.54 4.29
CA GLU A 210 -1.05 -17.71 4.49
C GLU A 210 -1.43 -19.16 4.80
N GLN A 211 -0.66 -20.15 4.31
CA GLN A 211 -0.90 -21.55 4.63
C GLN A 211 -0.54 -21.86 6.08
N ALA A 212 0.55 -21.27 6.58
CA ALA A 212 0.94 -21.39 7.98
C ALA A 212 -0.07 -20.68 8.89
N LEU A 213 -0.53 -19.47 8.51
CA LEU A 213 -1.54 -18.72 9.26
C LEU A 213 -2.87 -19.50 9.30
N LEU A 214 -3.34 -20.04 8.18
CA LEU A 214 -4.51 -20.90 8.10
C LEU A 214 -4.43 -22.07 9.06
N SER A 215 -3.30 -22.79 9.03
CA SER A 215 -3.08 -23.97 9.89
C SER A 215 -3.14 -23.62 11.38
N ILE A 216 -2.61 -22.46 11.77
CA ILE A 216 -2.62 -22.01 13.16
C ILE A 216 -4.02 -21.55 13.58
N LEU A 217 -4.72 -20.79 12.75
CA LEU A 217 -6.07 -20.31 13.05
C LEU A 217 -7.07 -21.47 13.11
N ALA A 218 -6.97 -22.46 12.22
CA ALA A 218 -7.83 -23.65 12.21
C ALA A 218 -7.64 -24.56 13.43
N SER A 219 -6.39 -24.71 13.89
CA SER A 219 -6.06 -25.58 15.02
C SER A 219 -6.24 -24.93 16.40
N SER A 220 -6.20 -23.60 16.46
CA SER A 220 -6.29 -22.83 17.71
C SER A 220 -6.91 -21.45 17.46
N PRO A 221 -8.22 -21.38 17.15
CA PRO A 221 -8.89 -20.17 16.63
C PRO A 221 -8.81 -18.95 17.56
N HIS A 222 -8.59 -19.16 18.87
CA HIS A 222 -8.46 -18.06 19.85
C HIS A 222 -7.00 -17.69 20.16
N ARG A 223 -6.04 -18.33 19.47
CA ARG A 223 -4.63 -18.09 19.76
C ARG A 223 -4.12 -16.78 19.14
N LEU A 224 -4.41 -16.55 17.87
CA LEU A 224 -4.03 -15.33 17.14
C LEU A 224 -5.27 -14.63 16.62
N ILE A 225 -5.15 -13.32 16.44
CA ILE A 225 -6.13 -12.48 15.78
C ILE A 225 -5.48 -11.99 14.47
N ALA A 226 -6.20 -11.96 13.36
CA ALA A 226 -5.64 -11.59 12.07
C ALA A 226 -6.45 -10.51 11.36
N SER A 227 -5.75 -9.48 10.87
CA SER A 227 -6.29 -8.42 10.00
C SER A 227 -5.47 -8.39 8.69
N ILE A 228 -6.08 -8.79 7.57
CA ILE A 228 -5.41 -8.96 6.29
C ILE A 228 -6.06 -8.05 5.24
N ASP A 229 -5.26 -7.14 4.68
CA ASP A 229 -5.64 -6.29 3.54
C ASP A 229 -5.03 -6.77 2.23
N CYS A 230 -3.78 -7.25 2.29
CA CYS A 230 -3.02 -7.73 1.14
C CYS A 230 -2.86 -9.24 1.21
N TRP A 231 -3.36 -9.95 0.18
CA TRP A 231 -3.47 -11.40 0.16
C TRP A 231 -2.50 -12.03 -0.83
N GLU A 232 -2.04 -13.21 -0.53
CA GLU A 232 -1.30 -14.02 -1.49
C GLU A 232 -2.25 -14.52 -2.60
N GLY A 233 -1.86 -14.32 -3.85
CA GLY A 233 -2.67 -14.78 -5.00
C GLY A 233 -3.86 -13.88 -5.38
N GLU A 234 -3.97 -12.63 -4.87
CA GLU A 234 -5.00 -11.69 -5.34
C GLU A 234 -5.18 -11.70 -6.86
N PRO A 235 -6.42 -11.65 -7.36
CA PRO A 235 -7.69 -11.51 -6.65
C PRO A 235 -8.32 -12.83 -6.18
N HIS A 236 -7.65 -13.97 -6.34
CA HIS A 236 -8.13 -15.31 -6.02
C HIS A 236 -7.71 -15.69 -4.60
N LEU A 237 -8.57 -15.36 -3.62
CA LEU A 237 -8.26 -15.55 -2.21
C LEU A 237 -8.39 -17.01 -1.76
N ASN A 238 -7.64 -17.37 -0.73
CA ASN A 238 -7.90 -18.59 0.02
C ASN A 238 -9.18 -18.39 0.86
N HIS A 239 -10.29 -19.00 0.42
CA HIS A 239 -11.59 -18.83 1.05
C HIS A 239 -11.64 -19.37 2.49
N GLU A 240 -10.91 -20.43 2.78
CA GLU A 240 -10.88 -21.00 4.12
C GLU A 240 -10.19 -20.01 5.09
N LEU A 241 -9.04 -19.47 4.71
CA LEU A 241 -8.35 -18.44 5.48
C LEU A 241 -9.21 -17.18 5.65
N LEU A 242 -9.87 -16.74 4.56
CA LEU A 242 -10.75 -15.56 4.58
C LEU A 242 -11.86 -15.68 5.64
N GLN A 243 -12.42 -16.87 5.84
CA GLN A 243 -13.45 -17.06 6.87
C GLN A 243 -12.87 -17.06 8.29
N LEU A 244 -11.62 -17.47 8.46
CA LEU A 244 -10.97 -17.59 9.78
C LEU A 244 -10.34 -16.27 10.27
N VAL A 245 -9.88 -15.39 9.37
CA VAL A 245 -9.32 -14.09 9.80
C VAL A 245 -10.43 -13.21 10.39
N ASP A 246 -10.07 -12.37 11.35
CA ASP A 246 -11.03 -11.52 12.07
C ASP A 246 -11.45 -10.31 11.24
N LEU A 247 -10.49 -9.64 10.59
CA LEU A 247 -10.72 -8.54 9.65
C LEU A 247 -10.09 -8.84 8.30
N ALA A 248 -10.85 -8.65 7.24
CA ALA A 248 -10.46 -8.85 5.87
C ALA A 248 -10.81 -7.63 5.03
N SER A 249 -9.93 -7.20 4.14
CA SER A 249 -10.23 -6.15 3.17
C SER A 249 -9.61 -6.45 1.81
N PHE A 250 -10.00 -5.73 0.80
CA PHE A 250 -9.68 -6.00 -0.60
C PHE A 250 -8.59 -5.05 -1.11
N HIS A 251 -7.45 -5.00 -0.38
CA HIS A 251 -6.25 -4.23 -0.68
C HIS A 251 -6.55 -2.72 -0.81
N ILE A 252 -7.16 -2.16 0.23
CA ILE A 252 -7.62 -0.76 0.29
C ILE A 252 -7.01 0.04 1.44
N ALA A 253 -6.10 -0.53 2.23
CA ALA A 253 -5.47 0.17 3.35
C ALA A 253 -4.89 1.53 2.92
N GLY A 254 -4.28 1.59 1.74
CA GLY A 254 -3.72 2.80 1.16
C GLY A 254 -4.71 3.68 0.36
N TYR A 255 -6.00 3.33 0.28
CA TYR A 255 -6.97 4.05 -0.53
C TYR A 255 -7.52 5.26 0.22
N SER A 256 -7.05 6.45 -0.15
CA SER A 256 -7.57 7.71 0.40
C SER A 256 -7.52 8.83 -0.65
N ILE A 257 -8.40 9.82 -0.52
CA ILE A 257 -8.41 11.03 -1.34
C ILE A 257 -7.07 11.77 -1.18
N ALA A 258 -6.62 11.94 0.06
CA ALA A 258 -5.37 12.63 0.37
C ALA A 258 -4.15 11.91 -0.25
N GLY A 259 -4.09 10.58 -0.17
CA GLY A 259 -3.02 9.78 -0.77
C GLY A 259 -2.99 9.90 -2.29
N LYS A 260 -4.15 9.84 -2.95
CA LYS A 260 -4.25 10.00 -4.41
C LYS A 260 -3.89 11.42 -4.86
N MET A 261 -4.31 12.43 -4.11
CA MET A 261 -3.94 13.82 -4.38
C MET A 261 -2.41 14.00 -4.23
N ARG A 262 -1.83 13.47 -3.16
CA ARG A 262 -0.38 13.55 -2.95
C ARG A 262 0.41 12.84 -4.06
N ALA A 263 -0.06 11.67 -4.53
CA ALA A 263 0.55 10.99 -5.68
C ALA A 263 0.54 11.88 -6.94
N SER A 264 -0.60 12.50 -7.23
CA SER A 264 -0.71 13.43 -8.38
C SER A 264 0.21 14.66 -8.22
N GLU A 265 0.31 15.22 -7.01
CA GLU A 265 1.26 16.32 -6.72
C GLU A 265 2.71 15.89 -6.95
N MET A 266 3.11 14.73 -6.43
CA MET A 266 4.47 14.20 -6.58
C MET A 266 4.83 13.95 -8.06
N CYS A 267 3.89 13.43 -8.85
CA CYS A 267 4.08 13.28 -10.29
C CYS A 267 4.30 14.62 -10.98
N LEU A 268 3.49 15.65 -10.65
CA LEU A 268 3.63 17.01 -11.20
C LEU A 268 4.94 17.67 -10.77
N GLU A 269 5.31 17.57 -9.50
CA GLU A 269 6.56 18.11 -8.96
C GLU A 269 7.77 17.54 -9.72
N ALA A 270 7.79 16.20 -9.90
CA ALA A 270 8.86 15.54 -10.62
C ALA A 270 8.90 15.90 -12.12
N PHE A 271 7.74 16.00 -12.76
CA PHE A 271 7.60 16.43 -14.16
C PHE A 271 8.12 17.86 -14.34
N CYS A 272 7.67 18.81 -13.52
CA CYS A 272 8.11 20.19 -13.59
C CYS A 272 9.61 20.32 -13.38
N LYS A 273 10.17 19.56 -12.42
CA LYS A 273 11.62 19.54 -12.17
C LYS A 273 12.39 19.00 -13.37
N PHE A 274 11.95 17.90 -13.97
CA PHE A 274 12.63 17.26 -15.10
C PHE A 274 12.67 18.18 -16.34
N PHE A 275 11.57 18.81 -16.66
CA PHE A 275 11.46 19.70 -17.83
C PHE A 275 11.81 21.17 -17.53
N SER A 276 12.30 21.49 -16.32
CA SER A 276 12.61 22.85 -15.88
C SER A 276 11.43 23.84 -16.03
N LEU A 277 10.22 23.36 -15.72
CA LEU A 277 8.99 24.14 -15.80
C LEU A 277 8.63 24.79 -14.46
N PRO A 278 7.83 25.88 -14.47
CA PRO A 278 7.22 26.39 -13.25
C PRO A 278 6.39 25.30 -12.55
N ILE A 279 6.35 25.32 -11.21
CA ILE A 279 5.59 24.34 -10.43
C ILE A 279 4.10 24.45 -10.77
N LEU A 280 3.54 23.36 -11.29
CA LEU A 280 2.12 23.19 -11.50
C LEU A 280 1.46 22.73 -10.19
N SER A 281 0.28 23.26 -9.88
CA SER A 281 -0.42 22.94 -8.63
C SER A 281 -1.85 22.47 -8.87
N ILE A 282 -2.29 21.54 -8.04
CA ILE A 282 -3.65 21.03 -8.04
C ILE A 282 -4.57 22.01 -7.33
N ASN A 283 -5.76 22.27 -7.90
CA ASN A 283 -6.78 23.09 -7.24
C ASN A 283 -7.45 22.30 -6.09
N LYS A 284 -7.01 22.54 -4.86
CA LYS A 284 -7.49 21.85 -3.65
C LYS A 284 -8.96 22.14 -3.29
N LYS A 285 -9.60 23.17 -3.88
CA LYS A 285 -11.00 23.54 -3.57
C LYS A 285 -12.04 22.55 -4.11
N VAL A 286 -11.64 21.62 -4.97
CA VAL A 286 -12.55 20.66 -5.66
C VAL A 286 -12.52 19.26 -5.00
N VAL A 287 -11.79 19.07 -3.91
CA VAL A 287 -11.62 17.76 -3.30
C VAL A 287 -12.74 17.47 -2.30
N PRO A 288 -13.63 16.50 -2.55
CA PRO A 288 -14.60 16.07 -1.55
C PRO A 288 -13.87 15.43 -0.36
N LEU A 289 -14.10 15.93 0.84
CA LEU A 289 -13.49 15.40 2.09
C LEU A 289 -14.33 14.26 2.70
N HIS A 290 -14.91 13.37 1.93
CA HIS A 290 -15.80 12.34 2.44
C HIS A 290 -15.35 10.94 2.03
N GLY A 291 -14.54 10.33 2.90
CA GLY A 291 -14.35 8.88 2.92
C GLY A 291 -15.09 8.27 4.10
N ASP A 292 -15.43 6.98 4.04
CA ASP A 292 -15.98 6.25 5.18
C ASP A 292 -14.89 6.08 6.23
N SER A 293 -14.87 6.97 7.21
CA SER A 293 -14.02 6.94 8.40
C SER A 293 -14.84 6.78 9.68
N ALA A 294 -16.12 6.43 9.56
CA ALA A 294 -16.97 6.16 10.71
C ALA A 294 -16.43 4.96 11.51
N PRO A 295 -16.45 5.01 12.86
CA PRO A 295 -15.97 3.90 13.69
C PRO A 295 -16.51 2.53 13.22
N GLY A 296 -15.65 1.51 13.19
CA GLY A 296 -16.02 0.16 12.74
C GLY A 296 -16.13 0.00 11.21
N TRP A 297 -15.61 0.95 10.41
CA TRP A 297 -15.65 0.86 8.95
C TRP A 297 -14.94 -0.41 8.44
N LEU A 298 -13.83 -0.79 9.06
CA LEU A 298 -13.06 -1.96 8.65
C LEU A 298 -13.83 -3.27 8.88
N LYS A 299 -14.62 -3.33 9.96
CA LYS A 299 -15.51 -4.49 10.21
C LYS A 299 -16.58 -4.61 9.13
N ARG A 300 -17.22 -3.50 8.72
CA ARG A 300 -18.19 -3.51 7.63
C ARG A 300 -17.61 -3.98 6.30
N ILE A 301 -16.39 -3.54 5.98
CA ILE A 301 -15.63 -3.99 4.79
C ILE A 301 -15.34 -5.49 4.87
N SER A 302 -14.92 -5.97 6.04
CA SER A 302 -14.63 -7.38 6.28
C SER A 302 -15.88 -8.25 6.06
N ASP A 303 -17.01 -7.84 6.62
CA ASP A 303 -18.27 -8.57 6.46
C ASP A 303 -18.70 -8.60 4.97
N GLN A 304 -18.50 -7.50 4.25
CA GLN A 304 -18.80 -7.41 2.81
C GLN A 304 -17.91 -8.36 1.99
N LEU A 305 -16.60 -8.38 2.22
CA LEU A 305 -15.68 -9.26 1.47
C LEU A 305 -15.95 -10.73 1.77
N LYS A 306 -16.18 -11.08 3.04
CA LYS A 306 -16.52 -12.46 3.44
C LYS A 306 -17.82 -12.97 2.84
N ALA A 307 -18.78 -12.08 2.63
CA ALA A 307 -20.05 -12.40 1.99
C ALA A 307 -19.94 -12.57 0.45
N GLN A 308 -18.96 -11.92 -0.19
CA GLN A 308 -18.83 -11.88 -1.65
C GLN A 308 -17.34 -11.95 -2.09
N PRO A 309 -16.61 -13.02 -1.74
CA PRO A 309 -15.18 -13.11 -2.00
C PRO A 309 -14.82 -13.10 -3.50
N GLU A 310 -15.69 -13.61 -4.35
CA GLU A 310 -15.55 -13.63 -5.82
C GLU A 310 -15.59 -12.23 -6.43
N ASN A 311 -16.11 -11.23 -5.70
CA ASN A 311 -16.23 -9.85 -6.15
C ASN A 311 -15.06 -8.96 -5.72
N PHE A 312 -13.93 -9.54 -5.28
CA PHE A 312 -12.78 -8.80 -4.77
C PHE A 312 -12.39 -7.57 -5.61
N GLU A 313 -12.13 -7.76 -6.90
CA GLU A 313 -11.76 -6.67 -7.80
C GLU A 313 -12.89 -5.64 -7.99
N GLN A 314 -14.13 -6.09 -8.04
CA GLN A 314 -15.29 -5.20 -8.19
C GLN A 314 -15.49 -4.36 -6.92
N LEU A 315 -15.37 -4.95 -5.75
CA LEU A 315 -15.43 -4.27 -4.46
C LEU A 315 -14.31 -3.23 -4.36
N ARG A 316 -13.07 -3.61 -4.70
CA ARG A 316 -11.91 -2.72 -4.73
C ARG A 316 -12.08 -1.54 -5.69
N LYS A 317 -12.59 -1.81 -6.91
CA LYS A 317 -12.81 -0.78 -7.92
C LYS A 317 -13.86 0.24 -7.50
N ASN A 318 -14.91 -0.21 -6.83
CA ASN A 318 -16.05 0.61 -6.41
C ASN A 318 -15.90 1.21 -5.01
N TYR A 319 -14.81 0.91 -4.31
CA TYR A 319 -14.58 1.39 -2.95
C TYR A 319 -14.52 2.91 -2.92
N PRO A 320 -15.37 3.58 -2.13
CA PRO A 320 -15.31 5.03 -1.95
C PRO A 320 -14.01 5.41 -1.24
N LEU A 321 -13.32 6.42 -1.74
CA LEU A 321 -12.07 6.88 -1.14
C LEU A 321 -12.33 7.53 0.22
N ARG A 322 -11.49 7.17 1.18
CA ARG A 322 -11.44 7.80 2.52
C ARG A 322 -10.77 9.15 2.48
#